data_4bbbbea659a676f2a5bde07ede154c87
#
_entry.id   4bbbbea659a676f2a5bde07ede154c87
#
_cell.length_a   1.000
_cell.length_b   1.000
_cell.length_c   1.000
_cell.angle_alpha   90.00
_cell.angle_beta   90.00
_cell.angle_gamma   90.00
#
_symmetry.space_group_name_H-M   'P 1'
#
loop_
_entity.id
_entity.type
_entity.pdbx_description
1 polymer ?
#
loop_
_entity_poly.entity_id
_entity_poly.type
_entity_poly.pdbx_seq_one_letter_code
_entity_poly.pdbx_strand_id
1 'polypeptide(L)'
;MVILGIDPGLAIVGWGVVEYSGSRFRTLGYGSIETPAGMKTEERLSLIFDGMKELIETYHPQHVAVEDLFFNTNITTGIRVAEARGVILMCAHRMGVKVFEYTPLQVKQAVVGYGRAEKKQVISMVTMFLGLPKPPKPDDTADALAIAVCHAHSGSSRLAEYYNQK
;
A
#
# COMPACT_ATOMS: atom_id res chain seq x y z
N MET A 1 -5.95 -10.62 11.38
CA MET A 1 -4.92 -9.56 11.20
C MET A 1 -5.46 -8.51 10.25
N VAL A 2 -5.49 -7.25 10.70
CA VAL A 2 -5.89 -6.09 9.86
C VAL A 2 -4.64 -5.46 9.25
N ILE A 3 -4.64 -5.29 7.93
CA ILE A 3 -3.51 -4.81 7.14
C ILE A 3 -3.96 -3.58 6.37
N LEU A 4 -3.21 -2.49 6.47
CA LEU A 4 -3.34 -1.30 5.63
C LEU A 4 -2.25 -1.35 4.56
N GLY A 5 -2.63 -1.60 3.32
CA GLY A 5 -1.76 -1.51 2.15
C GLY A 5 -1.72 -0.10 1.60
N ILE A 6 -0.55 0.37 1.22
CA ILE A 6 -0.31 1.73 0.73
C ILE A 6 0.53 1.70 -0.55
N ASP A 7 0.05 2.36 -1.58
CA ASP A 7 0.80 2.73 -2.79
C ASP A 7 1.17 4.21 -2.70
N PRO A 8 2.45 4.56 -2.43
CA PRO A 8 2.86 5.93 -2.15
C PRO A 8 2.93 6.80 -3.41
N GLY A 9 2.30 7.97 -3.36
CA GLY A 9 2.45 9.01 -4.38
C GLY A 9 2.21 10.39 -3.78
N LEU A 10 2.78 11.47 -4.36
CA LEU A 10 2.52 12.82 -3.88
C LEU A 10 1.14 13.31 -4.32
N ALA A 11 0.72 13.03 -5.54
CA ALA A 11 -0.58 13.47 -6.08
C ALA A 11 -1.73 12.59 -5.58
N ILE A 12 -1.49 11.30 -5.55
CA ILE A 12 -2.45 10.28 -5.13
C ILE A 12 -1.68 9.26 -4.28
N VAL A 13 -2.19 9.00 -3.09
CA VAL A 13 -1.78 7.85 -2.27
C VAL A 13 -2.92 6.84 -2.32
N GLY A 14 -2.69 5.72 -2.97
CA GLY A 14 -3.64 4.60 -2.93
C GLY A 14 -3.61 3.92 -1.56
N TRP A 15 -4.78 3.54 -1.04
CA TRP A 15 -4.88 2.79 0.21
C TRP A 15 -5.93 1.68 0.13
N GLY A 16 -5.67 0.61 0.85
CA GLY A 16 -6.63 -0.49 0.98
C GLY A 16 -6.47 -1.22 2.30
N VAL A 17 -7.57 -1.47 2.99
CA VAL A 17 -7.60 -2.16 4.28
C VAL A 17 -8.27 -3.50 4.14
N VAL A 18 -7.54 -4.55 4.49
CA VAL A 18 -8.04 -5.92 4.47
C VAL A 18 -7.85 -6.59 5.82
N GLU A 19 -8.83 -7.36 6.23
CA GLU A 19 -8.69 -8.31 7.32
C GLU A 19 -8.40 -9.69 6.74
N TYR A 20 -7.33 -10.32 7.22
CA TYR A 20 -6.92 -11.66 6.83
C TYR A 20 -6.99 -12.62 8.01
N SER A 21 -7.80 -13.67 7.88
CA SER A 21 -7.98 -14.69 8.91
C SER A 21 -8.27 -16.04 8.28
N GLY A 22 -7.53 -17.08 8.67
CA GLY A 22 -7.75 -18.46 8.23
C GLY A 22 -7.79 -18.62 6.71
N SER A 23 -6.88 -17.96 5.99
CA SER A 23 -6.80 -17.94 4.52
C SER A 23 -7.96 -17.22 3.81
N ARG A 24 -8.76 -16.44 4.53
CA ARG A 24 -9.86 -15.64 3.98
C ARG A 24 -9.57 -14.16 4.10
N PHE A 25 -9.95 -13.43 3.06
CA PHE A 25 -9.92 -11.97 3.04
C PHE A 25 -11.29 -11.38 3.30
N ARG A 26 -11.32 -10.29 4.06
CA ARG A 26 -12.47 -9.39 4.17
C ARG A 26 -11.97 -7.97 3.91
N THR A 27 -12.47 -7.33 2.87
CA THR A 27 -12.15 -5.92 2.59
C THR A 27 -12.91 -5.04 3.57
N LEU A 28 -12.19 -4.19 4.31
CA LEU A 28 -12.77 -3.25 5.28
C LEU A 28 -13.00 -1.87 4.67
N GLY A 29 -12.12 -1.46 3.73
CA GLY A 29 -12.23 -0.19 3.01
C GLY A 29 -11.10 -0.04 2.00
N TYR A 30 -11.27 0.86 1.05
CA TYR A 30 -10.22 1.23 0.09
C TYR A 30 -10.55 2.58 -0.57
N GLY A 31 -9.55 3.27 -1.05
CA GLY A 31 -9.70 4.57 -1.69
C GLY A 31 -8.36 5.24 -1.98
N SER A 32 -8.39 6.55 -2.07
CA SER A 32 -7.20 7.38 -2.30
C SER A 32 -7.18 8.60 -1.38
N ILE A 33 -5.98 9.04 -0.99
CA ILE A 33 -5.73 10.37 -0.44
C ILE A 33 -5.22 11.20 -1.62
N GLU A 34 -5.96 12.23 -1.99
CA GLU A 34 -5.63 13.08 -3.14
C GLU A 34 -5.16 14.45 -2.68
N THR A 35 -4.11 14.96 -3.32
CA THR A 35 -3.57 16.28 -3.01
C THR A 35 -3.58 17.17 -4.26
N PRO A 36 -4.15 18.40 -4.20
CA PRO A 36 -4.25 19.30 -5.35
C PRO A 36 -2.90 19.68 -5.95
N ALA A 37 -2.81 19.70 -7.27
CA ALA A 37 -1.58 20.01 -8.01
C ALA A 37 -1.03 21.44 -7.77
N GLY A 38 -1.88 22.40 -7.44
CA GLY A 38 -1.49 23.79 -7.19
C GLY A 38 -1.00 24.08 -5.77
N MET A 39 -1.06 23.10 -4.86
CA MET A 39 -0.56 23.26 -3.50
C MET A 39 0.96 23.15 -3.43
N LYS A 40 1.54 23.81 -2.42
CA LYS A 40 2.96 23.63 -2.08
C LYS A 40 3.22 22.20 -1.56
N THR A 41 4.44 21.72 -1.78
CA THR A 41 4.82 20.35 -1.39
C THR A 41 4.59 20.08 0.08
N GLU A 42 4.98 20.98 0.97
CA GLU A 42 4.80 20.85 2.41
C GLU A 42 3.33 20.75 2.83
N GLU A 43 2.45 21.48 2.16
CA GLU A 43 0.99 21.42 2.41
C GLU A 43 0.42 20.06 1.95
N ARG A 44 0.86 19.58 0.80
CA ARG A 44 0.48 18.25 0.28
C ARG A 44 0.95 17.14 1.20
N LEU A 45 2.19 17.21 1.69
CA LEU A 45 2.73 16.23 2.65
C LEU A 45 1.94 16.24 3.97
N SER A 46 1.48 17.43 4.43
CA SER A 46 0.61 17.54 5.60
C SER A 46 -0.73 16.82 5.39
N LEU A 47 -1.36 17.00 4.22
CA LEU A 47 -2.60 16.28 3.89
C LEU A 47 -2.40 14.76 3.86
N ILE A 48 -1.26 14.29 3.35
CA ILE A 48 -0.93 12.85 3.37
C ILE A 48 -0.79 12.36 4.81
N PHE A 49 -0.11 13.12 5.68
CA PHE A 49 0.03 12.77 7.09
C PHE A 49 -1.32 12.65 7.79
N ASP A 50 -2.18 13.65 7.61
CA ASP A 50 -3.51 13.70 8.23
C ASP A 50 -4.40 12.55 7.73
N GLY A 51 -4.40 12.28 6.42
CA GLY A 51 -5.14 11.16 5.85
C GLY A 51 -4.63 9.80 6.36
N MET A 52 -3.32 9.61 6.46
CA MET A 52 -2.74 8.38 7.03
C MET A 52 -3.11 8.20 8.50
N LYS A 53 -3.08 9.29 9.27
CA LYS A 53 -3.50 9.28 10.68
C LYS A 53 -4.97 8.86 10.81
N GLU A 54 -5.85 9.46 10.01
CA GLU A 54 -7.29 9.13 9.99
C GLU A 54 -7.53 7.66 9.66
N LEU A 55 -6.82 7.11 8.66
CA LEU A 55 -6.92 5.69 8.28
C LEU A 55 -6.49 4.76 9.43
N ILE A 56 -5.38 5.06 10.11
CA ILE A 56 -4.90 4.28 11.23
C ILE A 56 -5.86 4.35 12.43
N GLU A 57 -6.38 5.53 12.73
CA GLU A 57 -7.36 5.74 13.81
C GLU A 57 -8.72 5.09 13.51
N THR A 58 -9.13 5.01 12.24
CA THR A 58 -10.41 4.42 11.84
C THR A 58 -10.36 2.90 11.82
N TYR A 59 -9.32 2.33 11.23
CA TYR A 59 -9.27 0.89 10.97
C TYR A 59 -8.43 0.10 11.96
N HIS A 60 -7.63 0.76 12.81
CA HIS A 60 -6.72 0.14 13.78
C HIS A 60 -5.89 -1.01 13.20
N PRO A 61 -5.16 -0.78 12.07
CA PRO A 61 -4.39 -1.83 11.43
C PRO A 61 -3.26 -2.29 12.36
N GLN A 62 -3.00 -3.60 12.36
CA GLN A 62 -1.86 -4.18 13.08
C GLN A 62 -0.57 -3.99 12.28
N HIS A 63 -0.68 -3.95 10.95
CA HIS A 63 0.45 -3.78 10.04
C HIS A 63 0.11 -2.77 8.94
N VAL A 64 1.11 -1.97 8.57
CA VAL A 64 1.11 -1.15 7.35
C VAL A 64 2.07 -1.82 6.36
N ALA A 65 1.59 -2.11 5.16
CA ALA A 65 2.38 -2.65 4.06
C ALA A 65 2.53 -1.57 2.98
N VAL A 66 3.76 -1.25 2.58
CA VAL A 66 4.06 -0.16 1.65
C VAL A 66 4.88 -0.69 0.48
N GLU A 67 4.67 -0.16 -0.72
CA GLU A 67 5.54 -0.47 -1.85
C GLU A 67 6.94 0.16 -1.65
N ASP A 68 7.97 -0.63 -1.93
CA ASP A 68 9.35 -0.14 -1.93
C ASP A 68 9.64 0.66 -3.19
N LEU A 69 10.48 1.72 -3.05
CA LEU A 69 10.79 2.60 -4.16
C LEU A 69 11.82 1.95 -5.11
N PHE A 70 11.44 1.85 -6.38
CA PHE A 70 12.36 1.51 -7.46
C PHE A 70 12.54 2.72 -8.40
N PHE A 71 13.72 3.30 -8.36
CA PHE A 71 14.08 4.42 -9.26
C PHE A 71 14.44 3.90 -10.65
N ASN A 72 13.45 3.70 -11.53
CA ASN A 72 13.75 3.15 -12.85
C ASN A 72 13.83 4.17 -14.00
N THR A 73 13.21 5.36 -13.94
CA THR A 73 13.14 6.21 -15.14
C THR A 73 13.03 7.72 -14.95
N ASN A 74 12.53 8.24 -13.83
CA ASN A 74 12.40 9.70 -13.65
C ASN A 74 12.73 10.13 -12.22
N ILE A 75 13.94 10.66 -12.04
CA ILE A 75 14.46 11.07 -10.72
C ILE A 75 13.55 12.13 -10.07
N THR A 76 13.04 13.10 -10.83
CA THR A 76 12.18 14.17 -10.26
C THR A 76 10.88 13.63 -9.68
N THR A 77 10.22 12.72 -10.39
CA THR A 77 9.02 12.03 -9.90
C THR A 77 9.35 11.14 -8.71
N GLY A 78 10.48 10.42 -8.79
CA GLY A 78 10.96 9.55 -7.71
C GLY A 78 11.22 10.29 -6.41
N ILE A 79 11.81 11.50 -6.44
CA ILE A 79 12.02 12.32 -5.24
C ILE A 79 10.70 12.67 -4.57
N ARG A 80 9.69 13.10 -5.34
CA ARG A 80 8.38 13.45 -4.80
C ARG A 80 7.65 12.25 -4.17
N VAL A 81 7.76 11.08 -4.78
CA VAL A 81 7.23 9.84 -4.22
C VAL A 81 7.98 9.47 -2.93
N ALA A 82 9.31 9.64 -2.90
CA ALA A 82 10.12 9.40 -1.71
C ALA A 82 9.75 10.32 -0.53
N GLU A 83 9.47 11.61 -0.80
CA GLU A 83 9.00 12.56 0.21
C GLU A 83 7.66 12.11 0.81
N ALA A 84 6.67 11.78 -0.02
CA ALA A 84 5.38 11.26 0.42
C ALA A 84 5.51 9.95 1.22
N ARG A 85 6.33 9.02 0.72
CA ARG A 85 6.62 7.76 1.40
C ARG A 85 7.26 7.98 2.77
N GLY A 86 8.21 8.91 2.89
CA GLY A 86 8.83 9.26 4.17
C GLY A 86 7.80 9.71 5.22
N VAL A 87 6.82 10.52 4.81
CA VAL A 87 5.71 10.95 5.67
C VAL A 87 4.82 9.78 6.08
N ILE A 88 4.49 8.87 5.16
CA ILE A 88 3.70 7.66 5.43
C ILE A 88 4.40 6.78 6.48
N LEU A 89 5.69 6.48 6.28
CA LEU A 89 6.49 5.67 7.20
C LEU A 89 6.58 6.31 8.59
N MET A 90 6.84 7.61 8.64
CA MET A 90 6.91 8.37 9.89
C MET A 90 5.56 8.35 10.63
N CYS A 91 4.45 8.57 9.93
CA CYS A 91 3.12 8.54 10.53
C CYS A 91 2.83 7.17 11.15
N ALA A 92 3.02 6.10 10.39
CA ALA A 92 2.81 4.72 10.88
C ALA A 92 3.66 4.42 12.13
N HIS A 93 4.95 4.79 12.10
CA HIS A 93 5.86 4.58 13.22
C HIS A 93 5.41 5.37 14.47
N ARG A 94 5.06 6.66 14.32
CA ARG A 94 4.60 7.50 15.44
C ARG A 94 3.31 6.99 16.07
N MET A 95 2.46 6.33 15.29
CA MET A 95 1.22 5.70 15.77
C MET A 95 1.43 4.27 16.27
N GLY A 96 2.66 3.78 16.33
CA GLY A 96 3.01 2.47 16.89
C GLY A 96 2.63 1.28 16.00
N VAL A 97 2.37 1.51 14.72
CA VAL A 97 2.03 0.45 13.76
C VAL A 97 3.28 -0.07 13.08
N LYS A 98 3.44 -1.39 13.01
CA LYS A 98 4.57 -2.02 12.30
C LYS A 98 4.46 -1.81 10.79
N VAL A 99 5.58 -1.43 10.17
CA VAL A 99 5.67 -1.23 8.72
C VAL A 99 6.43 -2.38 8.06
N PHE A 100 5.94 -2.80 6.89
CA PHE A 100 6.56 -3.82 6.04
C PHE A 100 6.63 -3.30 4.60
N GLU A 101 7.73 -3.58 3.93
CA GLU A 101 8.01 -3.06 2.60
C GLU A 101 8.07 -4.20 1.58
N TYR A 102 7.52 -3.98 0.39
CA TYR A 102 7.45 -4.98 -0.68
C TYR A 102 7.83 -4.37 -2.02
N THR A 103 8.71 -5.05 -2.73
CA THR A 103 9.04 -4.67 -4.11
C THR A 103 7.90 -4.96 -5.08
N PRO A 104 7.79 -4.24 -6.21
CA PRO A 104 6.79 -4.54 -7.24
C PRO A 104 6.82 -6.00 -7.72
N LEU A 105 8.01 -6.60 -7.76
CA LEU A 105 8.19 -8.00 -8.11
C LEU A 105 7.53 -8.95 -7.10
N GLN A 106 7.75 -8.70 -5.81
CA GLN A 106 7.15 -9.50 -4.73
C GLN A 106 5.62 -9.40 -4.74
N VAL A 107 5.09 -8.18 -4.96
CA VAL A 107 3.63 -7.97 -5.07
C VAL A 107 3.05 -8.78 -6.22
N LYS A 108 3.64 -8.70 -7.43
CA LYS A 108 3.18 -9.47 -8.59
C LYS A 108 3.26 -10.97 -8.36
N GLN A 109 4.35 -11.47 -7.79
CA GLN A 109 4.50 -12.89 -7.45
C GLN A 109 3.46 -13.37 -6.44
N ALA A 110 3.19 -12.59 -5.41
CA ALA A 110 2.24 -12.96 -4.37
C ALA A 110 0.79 -12.97 -4.85
N VAL A 111 0.44 -12.07 -5.79
CA VAL A 111 -0.94 -11.90 -6.29
C VAL A 111 -1.22 -12.77 -7.51
N VAL A 112 -0.29 -12.86 -8.47
CA VAL A 112 -0.51 -13.55 -9.76
C VAL A 112 0.29 -14.83 -9.88
N GLY A 113 1.29 -15.05 -9.04
CA GLY A 113 2.16 -16.22 -9.07
C GLY A 113 3.44 -16.03 -9.89
N TYR A 114 3.61 -14.93 -10.62
CA TYR A 114 4.84 -14.63 -11.37
C TYR A 114 5.11 -13.13 -11.49
N GLY A 115 6.41 -12.75 -11.49
CA GLY A 115 6.83 -11.35 -11.35
C GLY A 115 6.69 -10.48 -12.61
N ARG A 116 6.44 -11.07 -13.80
CA ARG A 116 6.23 -10.35 -15.07
C ARG A 116 4.75 -10.10 -15.39
N ALA A 117 3.87 -10.26 -14.40
CA ALA A 117 2.44 -10.03 -14.58
C ALA A 117 2.16 -8.59 -15.04
N GLU A 118 1.23 -8.45 -15.96
CA GLU A 118 0.74 -7.14 -16.39
C GLU A 118 -0.16 -6.51 -15.32
N LYS A 119 -0.24 -5.18 -15.29
CA LYS A 119 -1.10 -4.45 -14.34
C LYS A 119 -2.54 -4.93 -14.35
N LYS A 120 -3.11 -5.18 -15.53
CA LYS A 120 -4.48 -5.69 -15.69
C LYS A 120 -4.69 -7.05 -14.99
N GLN A 121 -3.69 -7.92 -15.02
CA GLN A 121 -3.75 -9.23 -14.36
C GLN A 121 -3.74 -9.07 -12.83
N VAL A 122 -2.89 -8.18 -12.30
CA VAL A 122 -2.86 -7.88 -10.86
C VAL A 122 -4.22 -7.35 -10.41
N ILE A 123 -4.79 -6.36 -11.10
CA ILE A 123 -6.09 -5.77 -10.79
C ILE A 123 -7.20 -6.84 -10.82
N SER A 124 -7.21 -7.70 -11.82
CA SER A 124 -8.20 -8.79 -11.95
C SER A 124 -8.10 -9.77 -10.78
N MET A 125 -6.88 -10.19 -10.43
CA MET A 125 -6.66 -11.13 -9.32
C MET A 125 -7.03 -10.53 -7.97
N VAL A 126 -6.67 -9.27 -7.71
CA VAL A 126 -7.06 -8.55 -6.49
C VAL A 126 -8.59 -8.46 -6.39
N THR A 127 -9.26 -8.09 -7.48
CA THR A 127 -10.71 -8.01 -7.53
C THR A 127 -11.37 -9.35 -7.16
N MET A 128 -10.82 -10.45 -7.69
CA MET A 128 -11.30 -11.81 -7.42
C MET A 128 -11.01 -12.25 -5.98
N PHE A 129 -9.77 -12.11 -5.49
CA PHE A 129 -9.39 -12.51 -4.12
C PHE A 129 -10.20 -11.79 -3.04
N LEU A 130 -10.49 -10.54 -3.28
CA LEU A 130 -11.22 -9.70 -2.34
C LEU A 130 -12.74 -9.70 -2.55
N GLY A 131 -13.23 -10.44 -3.56
CA GLY A 131 -14.66 -10.53 -3.87
C GLY A 131 -15.29 -9.17 -4.20
N LEU A 132 -14.52 -8.26 -4.84
CA LEU A 132 -15.01 -6.93 -5.15
C LEU A 132 -15.99 -6.96 -6.33
N PRO A 133 -17.07 -6.14 -6.30
CA PRO A 133 -18.07 -6.14 -7.37
C PRO A 133 -17.55 -5.57 -8.70
N LYS A 134 -16.47 -4.77 -8.64
CA LYS A 134 -15.80 -4.17 -9.79
C LYS A 134 -14.35 -3.84 -9.46
N PRO A 135 -13.47 -3.67 -10.46
CA PRO A 135 -12.10 -3.24 -10.24
C PRO A 135 -12.03 -1.90 -9.48
N PRO A 136 -11.16 -1.78 -8.47
CA PRO A 136 -10.97 -0.54 -7.73
C PRO A 136 -10.48 0.60 -8.64
N LYS A 137 -10.88 1.82 -8.32
CA LYS A 137 -10.43 3.06 -8.98
C LYS A 137 -10.15 4.13 -7.92
N PRO A 138 -9.13 5.00 -8.14
CA PRO A 138 -8.11 4.93 -9.21
C PRO A 138 -7.25 3.66 -9.13
N ASP A 139 -6.36 3.46 -10.11
CA ASP A 139 -5.52 2.24 -10.19
C ASP A 139 -4.60 2.09 -8.97
N ASP A 140 -4.14 3.21 -8.39
CA ASP A 140 -3.33 3.25 -7.15
C ASP A 140 -4.04 2.53 -5.98
N THR A 141 -5.37 2.58 -5.94
CA THR A 141 -6.18 1.84 -4.95
C THR A 141 -6.06 0.31 -5.15
N ALA A 142 -6.04 -0.14 -6.40
CA ALA A 142 -5.86 -1.56 -6.70
C ALA A 142 -4.43 -2.02 -6.37
N ASP A 143 -3.43 -1.17 -6.61
CA ASP A 143 -2.03 -1.44 -6.27
C ASP A 143 -1.88 -1.53 -4.74
N ALA A 144 -2.48 -0.62 -3.97
CA ALA A 144 -2.50 -0.68 -2.51
C ALA A 144 -3.16 -1.96 -1.94
N LEU A 145 -4.28 -2.38 -2.52
CA LEU A 145 -4.92 -3.65 -2.16
C LEU A 145 -4.04 -4.86 -2.51
N ALA A 146 -3.32 -4.82 -3.65
CA ALA A 146 -2.37 -5.86 -4.03
C ALA A 146 -1.22 -5.98 -3.01
N ILE A 147 -0.72 -4.85 -2.50
CA ILE A 147 0.31 -4.80 -1.45
C ILE A 147 -0.21 -5.41 -0.15
N ALA A 148 -1.44 -5.11 0.25
CA ALA A 148 -2.06 -5.73 1.43
C ALA A 148 -2.23 -7.25 1.29
N VAL A 149 -2.64 -7.74 0.11
CA VAL A 149 -2.72 -9.18 -0.20
C VAL A 149 -1.33 -9.81 -0.18
N CYS A 150 -0.32 -9.16 -0.75
CA CYS A 150 1.07 -9.61 -0.71
C CYS A 150 1.54 -9.79 0.73
N HIS A 151 1.27 -8.80 1.61
CA HIS A 151 1.62 -8.90 3.02
C HIS A 151 0.90 -10.05 3.72
N ALA A 152 -0.39 -10.24 3.46
CA ALA A 152 -1.16 -11.34 4.04
C ALA A 152 -0.57 -12.72 3.71
N HIS A 153 -0.13 -12.92 2.47
CA HIS A 153 0.49 -14.16 2.02
C HIS A 153 1.92 -14.35 2.56
N SER A 154 2.68 -13.26 2.71
CA SER A 154 4.09 -13.28 3.15
C SER A 154 4.22 -13.19 4.66
N GLY A 155 3.36 -12.46 5.34
CA GLY A 155 3.45 -12.12 6.75
C GLY A 155 3.21 -13.28 7.72
N SER A 156 2.71 -14.42 7.22
CA SER A 156 2.65 -15.68 7.98
C SER A 156 3.96 -16.47 7.94
N SER A 157 4.93 -16.05 7.14
CA SER A 157 6.24 -16.69 7.01
C SER A 157 7.27 -15.96 7.86
N ARG A 158 8.03 -16.68 8.70
CA ARG A 158 9.18 -16.16 9.44
C ARG A 158 10.23 -15.46 8.55
N LEU A 159 10.16 -15.67 7.24
CA LEU A 159 10.99 -15.02 6.24
C LEU A 159 10.68 -13.52 6.08
N ALA A 160 9.44 -13.09 6.26
CA ALA A 160 9.07 -11.68 6.17
C ALA A 160 9.72 -10.84 7.29
N GLU A 161 9.80 -11.37 8.51
CA GLU A 161 10.49 -10.70 9.62
C GLU A 161 12.00 -10.58 9.36
N TYR A 162 12.62 -11.60 8.73
CA TYR A 162 14.04 -11.59 8.41
C TYR A 162 14.41 -10.57 7.33
N TYR A 163 13.57 -10.39 6.30
CA TYR A 163 13.83 -9.43 5.22
C TYR A 163 13.59 -7.97 5.61
N ASN A 164 12.74 -7.71 6.61
CA ASN A 164 12.44 -6.35 7.08
C ASN A 164 13.33 -5.88 8.27
N GLN A 165 14.32 -6.67 8.69
CA GLN A 165 15.30 -6.30 9.74
C GLN A 165 16.59 -5.69 9.16
N LYS A 166 16.66 -5.46 7.85
CA LYS A 166 17.79 -4.79 7.18
C LYS A 166 17.41 -3.35 6.86
#